data_5273dc12d7a82dc07cb5ef5b1193ba8b
#
_entry.id   5273dc12d7a82dc07cb5ef5b1193ba8b
#
_cell.length_a   1.000
_cell.length_b   1.000
_cell.length_c   1.000
_cell.angle_alpha   90.00
_cell.angle_beta   90.00
_cell.angle_gamma   90.00
#
_symmetry.space_group_name_H-M   'P 1'
#
loop_
_entity.id
_entity.type
_entity.pdbx_description
1 polymer ?
#
loop_
_entity_poly.entity_id
_entity_poly.type
_entity_poly.pdbx_seq_one_letter_code
_entity_poly.pdbx_strand_id
1 'polypeptide(L)'
;MKKSIKKILTVILVLIILVIIVIAGYEIKENARINKIVSSHKIAQNVKQKDNVRSNNKNNSEHITTGVQQIMIGTMCNNYDNALQTLLNIKRAGYESIELNDYMIHKSSISVKLMTKFAGMPIGNGGKLDWPKLIKESGLKVISLHSDLGSIENDSKAIADEAKKLGTNTVVITGMYKFDYSSLKDVDKLSQRLNKAGKALSKEGVHLLYHNHNCELQKVTSKKTAYDILIEKTDPVYVNFEFDSYWMSDGGANVPALMEKLGTRMKLWHINDRGCTKKGPYMTPILEQDDTELGNGNMDLDTLSAIAIKNKVQGVVLETHKNWVDNDPIKSFQVSSKYMQKKFYDK
;
A
#
# COMPACT_ATOMS: atom_id res chain seq x y z
N MET A 1 -19.17 -18.26 47.61
CA MET A 1 -19.19 -17.27 46.53
C MET A 1 -17.87 -16.48 46.37
N LYS A 2 -17.41 -15.68 47.36
CA LYS A 2 -16.14 -14.88 47.26
C LYS A 2 -14.87 -15.69 46.97
N LYS A 3 -14.68 -16.91 47.50
CA LYS A 3 -13.52 -17.79 47.25
C LYS A 3 -13.49 -18.32 45.76
N SER A 4 -14.66 -18.60 45.19
CA SER A 4 -14.77 -19.07 43.83
C SER A 4 -14.47 -17.95 42.82
N ILE A 5 -14.95 -16.74 43.06
CA ILE A 5 -14.66 -15.56 42.22
C ILE A 5 -13.14 -15.25 42.22
N LYS A 6 -12.48 -15.32 43.39
CA LYS A 6 -11.04 -15.10 43.52
C LYS A 6 -10.23 -16.14 42.71
N LYS A 7 -10.63 -17.41 42.73
CA LYS A 7 -9.99 -18.46 41.88
C LYS A 7 -10.17 -18.18 40.40
N ILE A 8 -11.39 -17.79 39.96
CA ILE A 8 -11.65 -17.44 38.56
C ILE A 8 -10.78 -16.26 38.10
N LEU A 9 -10.72 -15.18 38.91
CA LEU A 9 -9.89 -14.03 38.60
C LEU A 9 -8.39 -14.38 38.53
N THR A 10 -7.91 -15.27 39.42
CA THR A 10 -6.52 -15.76 39.35
C THR A 10 -6.25 -16.53 38.09
N VAL A 11 -7.16 -17.42 37.65
CA VAL A 11 -7.01 -18.18 36.40
C VAL A 11 -7.01 -17.23 35.17
N ILE A 12 -7.92 -16.24 35.15
CA ILE A 12 -7.94 -15.23 34.06
C ILE A 12 -6.63 -14.44 34.04
N LEU A 13 -6.13 -14.02 35.19
CA LEU A 13 -4.86 -13.28 35.27
C LEU A 13 -3.67 -14.13 34.73
N VAL A 14 -3.60 -15.40 35.13
CA VAL A 14 -2.56 -16.34 34.64
C VAL A 14 -2.66 -16.51 33.12
N LEU A 15 -3.88 -16.67 32.58
CA LEU A 15 -4.09 -16.77 31.12
C LEU A 15 -3.66 -15.50 30.40
N ILE A 16 -3.97 -14.32 30.93
CA ILE A 16 -3.52 -13.03 30.37
C ILE A 16 -1.99 -12.94 30.38
N ILE A 17 -1.34 -13.32 31.48
CA ILE A 17 0.13 -13.33 31.56
C ILE A 17 0.75 -14.28 30.55
N LEU A 18 0.20 -15.48 30.38
CA LEU A 18 0.67 -16.45 29.40
C LEU A 18 0.53 -15.90 27.95
N VAL A 19 -0.60 -15.28 27.64
CA VAL A 19 -0.80 -14.63 26.33
C VAL A 19 0.22 -13.50 26.10
N ILE A 20 0.50 -12.67 27.12
CA ILE A 20 1.51 -11.61 27.03
C ILE A 20 2.91 -12.20 26.79
N ILE A 21 3.28 -13.28 27.49
CA ILE A 21 4.57 -13.96 27.29
C ILE A 21 4.70 -14.52 25.88
N VAL A 22 3.65 -15.15 25.37
CA VAL A 22 3.64 -15.69 24.00
C VAL A 22 3.79 -14.57 22.97
N ILE A 23 3.06 -13.47 23.13
CA ILE A 23 3.16 -12.29 22.25
C ILE A 23 4.58 -11.70 22.29
N ALA A 24 5.13 -11.50 23.50
CA ALA A 24 6.49 -10.97 23.66
C ALA A 24 7.55 -11.89 23.03
N GLY A 25 7.43 -13.20 23.24
CA GLY A 25 8.32 -14.20 22.62
C GLY A 25 8.25 -14.18 21.08
N TYR A 26 7.05 -14.02 20.54
CA TYR A 26 6.85 -13.86 19.07
C TYR A 26 7.51 -12.58 18.56
N GLU A 27 7.32 -11.44 19.25
CA GLU A 27 7.91 -10.16 18.83
C GLU A 27 9.44 -10.18 18.87
N ILE A 28 10.04 -10.82 19.88
CA ILE A 28 11.50 -11.00 19.96
C ILE A 28 12.02 -11.82 18.79
N LYS A 29 11.35 -12.93 18.45
CA LYS A 29 11.74 -13.80 17.33
C LYS A 29 11.59 -13.07 15.99
N GLU A 30 10.51 -12.32 15.81
CA GLU A 30 10.25 -11.57 14.58
C GLU A 30 11.26 -10.42 14.41
N ASN A 31 11.57 -9.67 15.47
CA ASN A 31 12.60 -8.64 15.44
C ASN A 31 13.99 -9.23 15.11
N ALA A 32 14.33 -10.41 15.64
CA ALA A 32 15.58 -11.09 15.30
C ALA A 32 15.62 -11.50 13.82
N ARG A 33 14.50 -12.01 13.28
CA ARG A 33 14.36 -12.32 11.85
C ARG A 33 14.55 -11.09 10.98
N ILE A 34 13.87 -9.99 11.31
CA ILE A 34 13.95 -8.70 10.59
C ILE A 34 15.39 -8.19 10.60
N ASN A 35 16.04 -8.14 11.77
CA ASN A 35 17.42 -7.69 11.89
C ASN A 35 18.37 -8.56 11.03
N LYS A 36 18.14 -9.85 10.95
CA LYS A 36 18.90 -10.76 10.09
C LYS A 36 18.71 -10.43 8.61
N ILE A 37 17.46 -10.22 8.17
CA ILE A 37 17.15 -9.83 6.78
C ILE A 37 17.85 -8.50 6.45
N VAL A 38 17.62 -7.45 7.23
CA VAL A 38 18.21 -6.13 6.98
C VAL A 38 19.74 -6.19 6.96
N SER A 39 20.33 -6.97 7.89
CA SER A 39 21.79 -7.13 7.95
C SER A 39 22.36 -7.84 6.71
N SER A 40 21.64 -8.82 6.15
CA SER A 40 22.06 -9.54 4.94
C SER A 40 22.05 -8.67 3.69
N HIS A 41 21.27 -7.59 3.71
CA HIS A 41 21.17 -6.60 2.63
C HIS A 41 21.84 -5.26 2.96
N LYS A 42 22.67 -5.20 4.00
CA LYS A 42 23.29 -3.95 4.47
C LYS A 42 24.11 -3.28 3.38
N ILE A 43 23.81 -2.02 3.12
CA ILE A 43 24.54 -1.15 2.20
C ILE A 43 25.59 -0.39 3.00
N ALA A 44 26.87 -0.45 2.60
CA ALA A 44 27.91 0.34 3.22
C ALA A 44 27.66 1.83 3.00
N GLN A 45 27.68 2.63 4.06
CA GLN A 45 27.38 4.08 4.01
C GLN A 45 28.36 4.88 3.12
N ASN A 46 29.53 4.32 2.81
CA ASN A 46 30.57 4.97 2.01
C ASN A 46 30.52 4.64 0.51
N VAL A 47 29.57 3.85 0.05
CA VAL A 47 29.34 3.70 -1.37
C VAL A 47 28.63 4.99 -1.83
N LYS A 48 29.44 5.97 -2.31
CA LYS A 48 28.89 7.05 -3.15
C LYS A 48 27.99 6.33 -4.15
N GLN A 49 26.65 6.56 -4.03
CA GLN A 49 25.74 6.15 -5.07
C GLN A 49 26.36 6.66 -6.37
N LYS A 50 26.86 5.74 -7.20
CA LYS A 50 26.90 6.05 -8.61
C LYS A 50 25.45 6.28 -8.93
N ASP A 51 25.08 7.54 -9.02
CA ASP A 51 23.84 7.95 -9.61
C ASP A 51 23.82 7.25 -10.97
N ASN A 52 23.11 6.14 -11.06
CA ASN A 52 22.56 5.68 -12.31
C ASN A 52 21.48 6.70 -12.69
N VAL A 53 21.90 7.97 -12.77
CA VAL A 53 21.23 8.98 -13.55
C VAL A 53 21.41 8.51 -14.99
N ARG A 54 20.56 7.58 -15.39
CA ARG A 54 20.35 7.31 -16.81
C ARG A 54 20.00 8.65 -17.41
N SER A 55 20.88 9.14 -18.27
CA SER A 55 20.75 10.40 -18.99
C SER A 55 19.32 10.54 -19.47
N ASN A 56 18.67 11.62 -19.03
CA ASN A 56 17.42 12.09 -19.61
C ASN A 56 17.63 12.26 -21.12
N ASN A 57 17.34 11.22 -21.89
CA ASN A 57 16.97 11.44 -23.26
C ASN A 57 15.67 12.25 -23.20
N LYS A 58 15.82 13.53 -23.50
CA LYS A 58 14.75 14.50 -23.66
C LYS A 58 13.91 14.17 -24.89
N ASN A 59 13.23 13.06 -24.86
CA ASN A 59 12.05 12.84 -25.70
C ASN A 59 10.88 12.80 -24.73
N ASN A 60 9.94 13.71 -24.92
CA ASN A 60 8.72 13.99 -24.16
C ASN A 60 7.76 12.77 -24.06
N SER A 61 8.23 11.59 -23.69
CA SER A 61 7.36 10.56 -23.15
C SER A 61 7.17 10.84 -21.68
N GLU A 62 5.93 11.07 -21.26
CA GLU A 62 5.58 11.31 -19.86
C GLU A 62 6.23 10.21 -19.01
N HIS A 63 7.11 10.62 -18.11
CA HIS A 63 7.83 9.70 -17.20
C HIS A 63 6.86 9.11 -16.18
N ILE A 64 6.81 7.79 -16.07
CA ILE A 64 6.01 7.08 -15.08
C ILE A 64 6.93 6.78 -13.88
N THR A 65 6.62 7.37 -12.72
CA THR A 65 7.37 7.15 -11.48
C THR A 65 7.06 5.76 -10.92
N THR A 66 8.08 4.97 -10.57
CA THR A 66 7.87 3.69 -9.87
C THR A 66 8.10 3.82 -8.38
N GLY A 67 7.27 3.14 -7.59
CA GLY A 67 7.32 3.18 -6.14
C GLY A 67 7.02 1.84 -5.47
N VAL A 68 7.18 1.83 -4.14
CA VAL A 68 6.82 0.71 -3.27
C VAL A 68 5.86 1.24 -2.19
N GLN A 69 4.80 0.51 -1.90
CA GLN A 69 3.88 0.83 -0.82
C GLN A 69 4.50 0.48 0.54
N GLN A 70 4.40 1.40 1.51
CA GLN A 70 5.03 1.25 2.84
C GLN A 70 4.56 -0.01 3.59
N ILE A 71 3.36 -0.52 3.31
CA ILE A 71 2.80 -1.70 3.98
C ILE A 71 3.71 -2.92 3.82
N MET A 72 4.40 -3.05 2.68
CA MET A 72 5.35 -4.13 2.41
C MET A 72 6.54 -4.15 3.37
N ILE A 73 6.91 -3.01 3.90
CA ILE A 73 8.11 -2.84 4.72
C ILE A 73 7.81 -2.45 6.17
N GLY A 74 6.54 -2.46 6.58
CA GLY A 74 6.11 -1.94 7.88
C GLY A 74 6.88 -2.53 9.06
N THR A 75 7.05 -3.85 9.09
CA THR A 75 7.79 -4.53 10.17
C THR A 75 9.29 -4.27 10.12
N MET A 76 9.86 -3.92 8.97
CA MET A 76 11.27 -3.63 8.80
C MET A 76 11.64 -2.23 9.32
N CYS A 77 10.64 -1.35 9.50
CA CYS A 77 10.81 -0.01 10.06
C CYS A 77 10.70 -0.03 11.60
N ASN A 78 11.36 -0.98 12.28
CA ASN A 78 11.33 -1.13 13.73
C ASN A 78 12.28 -0.16 14.47
N ASN A 79 13.31 0.34 13.81
CA ASN A 79 14.24 1.39 14.24
C ASN A 79 14.76 2.19 13.05
N TYR A 80 15.47 3.29 13.32
CA TYR A 80 15.94 4.21 12.28
C TYR A 80 16.90 3.55 11.29
N ASP A 81 17.88 2.79 11.77
CA ASP A 81 18.91 2.16 10.92
C ASP A 81 18.28 1.11 9.99
N ASN A 82 17.39 0.27 10.51
CA ASN A 82 16.69 -0.72 9.70
C ASN A 82 15.77 -0.07 8.67
N ALA A 83 15.06 0.99 9.04
CA ALA A 83 14.22 1.73 8.11
C ALA A 83 15.07 2.36 6.99
N LEU A 84 16.17 3.05 7.34
CA LEU A 84 17.05 3.65 6.37
C LEU A 84 17.65 2.60 5.41
N GLN A 85 18.17 1.47 5.95
CA GLN A 85 18.69 0.39 5.12
C GLN A 85 17.65 -0.20 4.19
N THR A 86 16.42 -0.34 4.65
CA THR A 86 15.31 -0.83 3.83
C THR A 86 14.99 0.14 2.69
N LEU A 87 14.88 1.44 2.98
CA LEU A 87 14.64 2.47 1.97
C LEU A 87 15.79 2.58 0.95
N LEU A 88 17.05 2.47 1.40
CA LEU A 88 18.21 2.42 0.51
C LEU A 88 18.18 1.20 -0.42
N ASN A 89 17.68 0.04 0.07
CA ASN A 89 17.51 -1.15 -0.77
C ASN A 89 16.39 -0.97 -1.80
N ILE A 90 15.30 -0.29 -1.47
CA ILE A 90 14.24 0.09 -2.43
C ILE A 90 14.87 0.98 -3.53
N LYS A 91 15.61 2.02 -3.14
CA LYS A 91 16.29 2.91 -4.09
C LYS A 91 17.28 2.15 -4.97
N ARG A 92 18.10 1.27 -4.38
CA ARG A 92 19.08 0.44 -5.10
C ARG A 92 18.42 -0.55 -6.07
N ALA A 93 17.24 -1.05 -5.75
CA ALA A 93 16.47 -1.90 -6.65
C ALA A 93 15.96 -1.14 -7.89
N GLY A 94 16.03 0.20 -7.89
CA GLY A 94 15.69 1.04 -9.03
C GLY A 94 14.34 1.74 -8.90
N TYR A 95 13.65 1.64 -7.75
CA TYR A 95 12.47 2.45 -7.50
C TYR A 95 12.84 3.89 -7.19
N GLU A 96 11.97 4.80 -7.58
CA GLU A 96 12.20 6.25 -7.40
C GLU A 96 11.49 6.79 -6.18
N SER A 97 10.42 6.12 -5.74
CA SER A 97 9.53 6.63 -4.72
C SER A 97 9.05 5.56 -3.73
N ILE A 98 8.44 6.05 -2.68
CA ILE A 98 7.67 5.28 -1.71
C ILE A 98 6.32 5.95 -1.53
N GLU A 99 5.30 5.15 -1.30
CA GLU A 99 4.00 5.59 -0.84
C GLU A 99 3.89 5.38 0.66
N LEU A 100 3.52 6.41 1.40
CA LEU A 100 3.44 6.39 2.85
C LEU A 100 1.99 6.27 3.34
N ASN A 101 1.84 5.68 4.53
CA ASN A 101 0.56 5.60 5.24
C ASN A 101 0.65 6.42 6.53
N ASP A 102 -0.29 7.32 6.72
CA ASP A 102 -0.34 8.21 7.86
C ASP A 102 -0.34 7.42 9.18
N TYR A 103 -1.15 6.37 9.30
CA TYR A 103 -1.20 5.51 10.48
C TYR A 103 0.09 4.68 10.73
N MET A 104 1.02 4.63 9.78
CA MET A 104 2.33 3.98 9.93
C MET A 104 3.45 4.96 10.25
N ILE A 105 3.32 6.21 9.86
CA ILE A 105 4.30 7.27 10.15
C ILE A 105 3.98 8.04 11.44
N HIS A 106 2.78 7.87 11.98
CA HIS A 106 2.37 8.37 13.29
C HIS A 106 2.24 7.27 14.35
N LYS A 107 2.17 7.67 15.61
CA LYS A 107 1.97 6.74 16.73
C LYS A 107 0.59 6.09 16.64
N SER A 108 0.55 4.83 16.27
CA SER A 108 -0.67 4.03 16.24
C SER A 108 -1.01 3.47 17.61
N SER A 109 -2.31 3.38 17.91
CA SER A 109 -2.79 2.70 19.11
C SER A 109 -2.50 1.20 19.07
N ILE A 110 -2.48 0.56 20.24
CA ILE A 110 -2.29 -0.91 20.36
C ILE A 110 -3.39 -1.64 19.58
N SER A 111 -4.63 -1.13 19.60
CA SER A 111 -5.75 -1.72 18.86
C SER A 111 -5.54 -1.70 17.35
N VAL A 112 -5.02 -0.61 16.78
CA VAL A 112 -4.68 -0.52 15.35
C VAL A 112 -3.58 -1.50 14.99
N LYS A 113 -2.51 -1.57 15.79
CA LYS A 113 -1.43 -2.55 15.58
C LYS A 113 -1.92 -4.00 15.62
N LEU A 114 -2.84 -4.30 16.52
CA LEU A 114 -3.40 -5.65 16.63
C LEU A 114 -4.32 -5.98 15.45
N MET A 115 -5.18 -5.04 15.05
CA MET A 115 -6.05 -5.20 13.87
C MET A 115 -5.25 -5.43 12.59
N THR A 116 -4.26 -4.60 12.32
CA THR A 116 -3.42 -4.73 11.10
C THR A 116 -2.62 -6.03 11.11
N LYS A 117 -2.13 -6.46 12.29
CA LYS A 117 -1.46 -7.75 12.44
C LYS A 117 -2.39 -8.93 12.14
N PHE A 118 -3.63 -8.93 12.63
CA PHE A 118 -4.63 -9.96 12.31
C PHE A 118 -5.05 -9.93 10.84
N ALA A 119 -5.04 -8.76 10.20
CA ALA A 119 -5.29 -8.62 8.78
C ALA A 119 -4.09 -9.07 7.91
N GLY A 120 -2.99 -9.56 8.51
CA GLY A 120 -1.79 -9.97 7.79
C GLY A 120 -0.87 -8.83 7.34
N MET A 121 -1.15 -7.60 7.79
CA MET A 121 -0.44 -6.37 7.41
C MET A 121 0.17 -5.66 8.63
N PRO A 122 1.16 -6.24 9.32
CA PRO A 122 1.73 -5.66 10.53
C PRO A 122 2.49 -4.36 10.23
N ILE A 123 2.18 -3.29 10.96
CA ILE A 123 2.71 -1.93 10.71
C ILE A 123 4.02 -1.59 11.44
N GLY A 124 4.53 -2.47 12.29
CA GLY A 124 5.80 -2.23 13.00
C GLY A 124 5.80 -1.00 13.94
N ASN A 125 6.93 -0.31 14.02
CA ASN A 125 7.17 0.83 14.91
C ASN A 125 7.48 2.13 14.17
N GLY A 126 7.16 2.23 12.89
CA GLY A 126 7.45 3.38 12.01
C GLY A 126 7.00 4.74 12.54
N GLY A 127 5.91 4.79 13.31
CA GLY A 127 5.40 6.03 13.90
C GLY A 127 6.27 6.69 15.00
N LYS A 128 7.45 6.14 15.29
CA LYS A 128 8.46 6.71 16.17
C LYS A 128 9.65 7.30 15.42
N LEU A 129 9.65 7.22 14.08
CA LEU A 129 10.78 7.56 13.23
C LEU A 129 10.61 8.96 12.62
N ASP A 130 11.73 9.59 12.29
CA ASP A 130 11.76 10.86 11.55
C ASP A 130 11.67 10.55 10.04
N TRP A 131 10.47 10.44 9.51
CA TRP A 131 10.21 10.11 8.12
C TRP A 131 10.77 11.16 7.13
N PRO A 132 10.62 12.48 7.34
CA PRO A 132 11.24 13.47 6.46
C PRO A 132 12.76 13.28 6.33
N LYS A 133 13.43 12.96 7.44
CA LYS A 133 14.87 12.69 7.44
C LYS A 133 15.20 11.38 6.71
N LEU A 134 14.46 10.30 6.95
CA LEU A 134 14.61 9.01 6.27
C LEU A 134 14.46 9.15 4.76
N ILE A 135 13.43 9.86 4.29
CA ILE A 135 13.20 10.13 2.86
C ILE A 135 14.37 10.89 2.26
N LYS A 136 14.80 11.97 2.92
CA LYS A 136 15.97 12.76 2.47
C LYS A 136 17.23 11.91 2.38
N GLU A 137 17.54 11.09 3.38
CA GLU A 137 18.76 10.27 3.44
C GLU A 137 18.70 9.08 2.47
N SER A 138 17.53 8.52 2.21
CA SER A 138 17.38 7.42 1.24
C SER A 138 17.45 7.88 -0.21
N GLY A 139 17.17 9.16 -0.48
CA GLY A 139 17.05 9.71 -1.83
C GLY A 139 15.81 9.24 -2.59
N LEU A 140 14.82 8.64 -1.90
CA LEU A 140 13.51 8.37 -2.44
C LEU A 140 12.64 9.63 -2.42
N LYS A 141 11.64 9.69 -3.30
CA LYS A 141 10.55 10.67 -3.26
C LYS A 141 9.33 10.04 -2.56
N VAL A 142 8.45 10.84 -2.02
CA VAL A 142 7.12 10.37 -1.60
C VAL A 142 6.16 10.62 -2.75
N ILE A 143 5.55 9.55 -3.29
CA ILE A 143 4.63 9.69 -4.43
C ILE A 143 3.24 10.10 -3.93
N SER A 144 2.82 9.61 -2.78
CA SER A 144 1.50 9.86 -2.18
C SER A 144 1.51 9.56 -0.68
N LEU A 145 0.52 10.09 0.02
CA LEU A 145 0.25 9.83 1.44
C LEU A 145 -1.16 9.27 1.58
N HIS A 146 -1.27 8.02 2.04
CA HIS A 146 -2.57 7.47 2.44
C HIS A 146 -3.03 8.08 3.76
N SER A 147 -4.25 8.57 3.78
CA SER A 147 -4.94 9.09 4.97
C SER A 147 -6.39 8.61 5.00
N ASP A 148 -7.15 8.99 6.02
CA ASP A 148 -8.55 8.64 6.11
C ASP A 148 -9.47 9.85 5.83
N LEU A 149 -10.68 9.57 5.31
CA LEU A 149 -11.63 10.60 4.94
C LEU A 149 -12.06 11.49 6.13
N GLY A 150 -12.18 10.89 7.32
CA GLY A 150 -12.57 11.63 8.53
C GLY A 150 -11.53 12.65 8.95
N SER A 151 -10.25 12.30 8.89
CA SER A 151 -9.14 13.22 9.15
C SER A 151 -9.14 14.42 8.19
N ILE A 152 -9.36 14.17 6.89
CA ILE A 152 -9.46 15.24 5.89
C ILE A 152 -10.67 16.13 6.12
N GLU A 153 -11.83 15.54 6.45
CA GLU A 153 -13.05 16.30 6.76
C GLU A 153 -12.90 17.17 8.02
N ASN A 154 -12.11 16.71 8.99
CA ASN A 154 -11.85 17.42 10.23
C ASN A 154 -10.86 18.57 10.02
N ASP A 155 -9.73 18.33 9.34
CA ASP A 155 -8.71 19.34 9.07
C ASP A 155 -7.93 19.03 7.78
N SER A 156 -8.51 19.42 6.64
CA SER A 156 -7.89 19.22 5.33
C SER A 156 -6.57 19.97 5.18
N LYS A 157 -6.42 21.11 5.88
CA LYS A 157 -5.18 21.89 5.83
C LYS A 157 -4.03 21.15 6.54
N ALA A 158 -4.26 20.56 7.70
CA ALA A 158 -3.23 19.78 8.41
C ALA A 158 -2.74 18.60 7.57
N ILE A 159 -3.66 17.86 6.91
CA ILE A 159 -3.30 16.75 6.02
C ILE A 159 -2.51 17.25 4.79
N ALA A 160 -2.92 18.38 4.21
CA ALA A 160 -2.20 18.98 3.09
C ALA A 160 -0.79 19.46 3.47
N ASP A 161 -0.64 20.09 4.63
CA ASP A 161 0.65 20.55 5.15
C ASP A 161 1.58 19.37 5.43
N GLU A 162 1.05 18.25 5.95
CA GLU A 162 1.82 17.03 6.16
C GLU A 162 2.29 16.41 4.83
N ALA A 163 1.40 16.26 3.85
CA ALA A 163 1.75 15.75 2.53
C ALA A 163 2.89 16.60 1.91
N LYS A 164 2.76 17.92 1.96
CA LYS A 164 3.80 18.85 1.47
C LYS A 164 5.11 18.73 2.23
N LYS A 165 5.07 18.58 3.56
CA LYS A 165 6.26 18.35 4.40
C LYS A 165 6.99 17.07 4.02
N LEU A 166 6.28 16.04 3.60
CA LEU A 166 6.82 14.79 3.08
C LEU A 166 7.27 14.89 1.62
N GLY A 167 6.98 15.99 0.93
CA GLY A 167 7.40 16.25 -0.45
C GLY A 167 6.43 15.74 -1.52
N THR A 168 5.17 15.47 -1.15
CA THR A 168 4.11 15.09 -2.11
C THR A 168 2.95 16.08 -2.10
N ASN A 169 2.22 16.14 -3.20
CA ASN A 169 0.96 16.86 -3.32
C ASN A 169 -0.23 15.92 -3.59
N THR A 170 -0.07 14.64 -3.31
CA THR A 170 -1.09 13.61 -3.54
C THR A 170 -1.45 12.92 -2.24
N VAL A 171 -2.74 12.95 -1.92
CA VAL A 171 -3.33 12.24 -0.78
C VAL A 171 -4.28 11.17 -1.32
N VAL A 172 -4.22 9.98 -0.74
CA VAL A 172 -5.03 8.82 -1.12
C VAL A 172 -5.96 8.46 0.03
N ILE A 173 -7.21 8.18 -0.27
CA ILE A 173 -8.17 7.59 0.67
C ILE A 173 -8.42 6.15 0.24
N THR A 174 -8.20 5.24 1.16
CA THR A 174 -8.58 3.82 1.02
C THR A 174 -10.06 3.62 1.33
N GLY A 175 -10.60 2.47 0.92
CA GLY A 175 -11.98 2.08 1.22
C GLY A 175 -12.37 2.27 2.69
N MET A 176 -13.66 2.54 2.91
CA MET A 176 -14.19 2.95 4.21
C MET A 176 -14.37 1.75 5.15
N TYR A 177 -13.89 1.87 6.39
CA TYR A 177 -14.08 0.86 7.42
C TYR A 177 -15.56 0.79 7.88
N LYS A 178 -16.08 -0.45 8.02
CA LYS A 178 -17.49 -0.71 8.42
C LYS A 178 -18.51 0.02 7.54
N PHE A 179 -18.29 0.07 6.25
CA PHE A 179 -19.14 0.76 5.29
C PHE A 179 -19.92 -0.26 4.44
N ASP A 180 -21.19 0.02 4.17
CA ASP A 180 -22.04 -0.82 3.34
C ASP A 180 -21.96 -0.40 1.86
N TYR A 181 -21.08 -1.05 1.13
CA TYR A 181 -20.92 -0.84 -0.32
C TYR A 181 -22.07 -1.39 -1.15
N SER A 182 -23.01 -2.18 -0.58
CA SER A 182 -24.21 -2.63 -1.29
C SER A 182 -25.34 -1.60 -1.26
N SER A 183 -25.23 -0.59 -0.41
CA SER A 183 -26.22 0.49 -0.25
C SER A 183 -25.96 1.63 -1.23
N LEU A 184 -26.81 1.77 -2.27
CA LEU A 184 -26.72 2.89 -3.21
C LEU A 184 -26.73 4.26 -2.49
N LYS A 185 -27.58 4.39 -1.47
CA LYS A 185 -27.70 5.63 -0.67
C LYS A 185 -26.39 5.98 0.02
N ASP A 186 -25.70 4.97 0.61
CA ASP A 186 -24.46 5.23 1.34
C ASP A 186 -23.30 5.48 0.38
N VAL A 187 -23.24 4.80 -0.77
CA VAL A 187 -22.25 5.06 -1.82
C VAL A 187 -22.44 6.45 -2.46
N ASP A 188 -23.67 6.88 -2.71
CA ASP A 188 -23.96 8.26 -3.16
C ASP A 188 -23.47 9.30 -2.13
N LYS A 189 -23.73 9.05 -0.84
CA LYS A 189 -23.25 9.91 0.24
C LYS A 189 -21.72 9.93 0.32
N LEU A 190 -21.07 8.77 0.14
CA LEU A 190 -19.60 8.69 0.09
C LEU A 190 -19.05 9.52 -1.07
N SER A 191 -19.64 9.43 -2.27
CA SER A 191 -19.23 10.21 -3.43
C SER A 191 -19.30 11.72 -3.17
N GLN A 192 -20.36 12.19 -2.48
CA GLN A 192 -20.50 13.60 -2.09
C GLN A 192 -19.43 14.03 -1.09
N ARG A 193 -19.12 13.18 -0.09
CA ARG A 193 -18.06 13.42 0.90
C ARG A 193 -16.68 13.50 0.23
N LEU A 194 -16.38 12.57 -0.70
CA LEU A 194 -15.14 12.58 -1.47
C LEU A 194 -14.99 13.85 -2.30
N ASN A 195 -16.06 14.30 -2.99
CA ASN A 195 -16.05 15.56 -3.73
C ASN A 195 -15.76 16.77 -2.83
N LYS A 196 -16.37 16.81 -1.64
CA LYS A 196 -16.14 17.87 -0.66
C LYS A 196 -14.69 17.84 -0.13
N ALA A 197 -14.18 16.67 0.21
CA ALA A 197 -12.81 16.50 0.68
C ALA A 197 -11.78 16.85 -0.40
N GLY A 198 -11.96 16.37 -1.64
CA GLY A 198 -11.09 16.68 -2.77
C GLY A 198 -11.10 18.18 -3.10
N LYS A 199 -12.26 18.82 -3.05
CA LYS A 199 -12.35 20.28 -3.22
C LYS A 199 -11.65 21.05 -2.10
N ALA A 200 -11.67 20.55 -0.86
CA ALA A 200 -10.96 21.18 0.27
C ALA A 200 -9.44 21.05 0.09
N LEU A 201 -8.95 19.85 -0.22
CA LEU A 201 -7.51 19.60 -0.48
C LEU A 201 -7.01 20.39 -1.71
N SER A 202 -7.82 20.55 -2.77
CA SER A 202 -7.42 21.29 -3.97
C SER A 202 -7.15 22.76 -3.70
N LYS A 203 -7.84 23.38 -2.73
CA LYS A 203 -7.57 24.76 -2.28
C LYS A 203 -6.17 24.90 -1.66
N GLU A 204 -5.68 23.81 -1.10
CA GLU A 204 -4.33 23.71 -0.54
C GLU A 204 -3.29 23.23 -1.57
N GLY A 205 -3.68 23.07 -2.85
CA GLY A 205 -2.80 22.58 -3.92
C GLY A 205 -2.46 21.10 -3.81
N VAL A 206 -3.33 20.31 -3.16
CA VAL A 206 -3.17 18.85 -2.98
C VAL A 206 -4.29 18.12 -3.71
N HIS A 207 -3.94 17.02 -4.37
CA HIS A 207 -4.85 16.16 -5.14
C HIS A 207 -5.37 15.00 -4.28
N LEU A 208 -6.65 14.68 -4.44
CA LEU A 208 -7.27 13.52 -3.81
C LEU A 208 -7.40 12.38 -4.80
N LEU A 209 -6.93 11.19 -4.40
CA LEU A 209 -7.19 9.94 -5.08
C LEU A 209 -8.01 9.00 -4.19
N TYR A 210 -8.80 8.16 -4.82
CA TYR A 210 -9.51 7.06 -4.16
C TYR A 210 -8.87 5.73 -4.55
N HIS A 211 -8.44 4.95 -3.56
CA HIS A 211 -7.88 3.61 -3.72
C HIS A 211 -8.95 2.56 -3.43
N ASN A 212 -9.11 1.62 -4.35
CA ASN A 212 -10.11 0.56 -4.26
C ASN A 212 -9.57 -0.73 -3.67
N HIS A 213 -10.50 -1.51 -3.09
CA HIS A 213 -10.36 -2.93 -2.83
C HIS A 213 -11.39 -3.72 -3.66
N ASN A 214 -11.73 -4.94 -3.24
CA ASN A 214 -12.76 -5.75 -3.90
C ASN A 214 -14.19 -5.47 -3.38
N CYS A 215 -14.34 -4.83 -2.21
CA CYS A 215 -15.63 -4.50 -1.64
C CYS A 215 -16.45 -3.52 -2.49
N GLU A 216 -15.81 -2.65 -3.26
CA GLU A 216 -16.46 -1.73 -4.19
C GLU A 216 -17.11 -2.43 -5.38
N LEU A 217 -16.83 -3.73 -5.58
CA LEU A 217 -17.51 -4.55 -6.58
C LEU A 217 -18.89 -5.03 -6.13
N GLN A 218 -19.31 -4.76 -4.89
CA GLN A 218 -20.67 -5.04 -4.44
C GLN A 218 -21.67 -4.28 -5.32
N LYS A 219 -22.72 -5.02 -5.73
CA LYS A 219 -23.76 -4.45 -6.59
C LYS A 219 -24.73 -3.59 -5.77
N VAL A 220 -24.86 -2.34 -6.17
CA VAL A 220 -25.86 -1.40 -5.63
C VAL A 220 -27.15 -1.40 -6.44
N THR A 221 -27.10 -1.91 -7.69
CA THR A 221 -28.26 -2.20 -8.55
C THR A 221 -27.98 -3.49 -9.32
N SER A 222 -28.96 -3.99 -10.08
CA SER A 222 -28.77 -5.17 -10.94
C SER A 222 -27.68 -4.97 -12.02
N LYS A 223 -27.31 -3.73 -12.34
CA LYS A 223 -26.37 -3.40 -13.43
C LYS A 223 -25.09 -2.68 -12.98
N LYS A 224 -25.08 -2.09 -11.77
CA LYS A 224 -23.97 -1.24 -11.31
C LYS A 224 -23.41 -1.70 -9.97
N THR A 225 -22.10 -1.64 -9.86
CA THR A 225 -21.35 -1.81 -8.62
C THR A 225 -21.22 -0.49 -7.87
N ALA A 226 -20.77 -0.54 -6.62
CA ALA A 226 -20.41 0.68 -5.88
C ALA A 226 -19.27 1.44 -6.60
N TYR A 227 -18.30 0.72 -7.17
CA TYR A 227 -17.22 1.36 -7.93
C TYR A 227 -17.72 2.14 -9.14
N ASP A 228 -18.73 1.61 -9.86
CA ASP A 228 -19.36 2.32 -10.96
C ASP A 228 -19.98 3.65 -10.50
N ILE A 229 -20.65 3.64 -9.35
CA ILE A 229 -21.25 4.85 -8.76
C ILE A 229 -20.18 5.86 -8.33
N LEU A 230 -19.10 5.39 -7.69
CA LEU A 230 -17.97 6.26 -7.31
C LEU A 230 -17.35 6.94 -8.53
N ILE A 231 -17.14 6.21 -9.63
CA ILE A 231 -16.63 6.80 -10.88
C ILE A 231 -17.61 7.86 -11.44
N GLU A 232 -18.90 7.54 -11.45
CA GLU A 232 -19.93 8.40 -12.06
C GLU A 232 -20.27 9.66 -11.23
N LYS A 233 -20.24 9.53 -9.90
CA LYS A 233 -20.71 10.58 -8.98
C LYS A 233 -19.59 11.44 -8.39
N THR A 234 -18.33 11.07 -8.58
CA THR A 234 -17.21 11.91 -8.16
C THR A 234 -16.78 12.84 -9.29
N ASP A 235 -16.51 14.10 -8.92
CA ASP A 235 -16.06 15.13 -9.85
C ASP A 235 -14.59 14.91 -10.23
N PRO A 236 -14.25 14.73 -11.52
CA PRO A 236 -12.88 14.47 -11.97
C PRO A 236 -11.91 15.64 -11.71
N VAL A 237 -12.43 16.84 -11.45
CA VAL A 237 -11.61 18.00 -11.05
C VAL A 237 -11.03 17.80 -9.65
N TYR A 238 -11.79 17.16 -8.75
CA TYR A 238 -11.44 17.06 -7.33
C TYR A 238 -11.05 15.64 -6.89
N VAL A 239 -11.58 14.60 -7.55
CA VAL A 239 -11.37 13.20 -7.15
C VAL A 239 -10.93 12.39 -8.35
N ASN A 240 -9.78 11.79 -8.25
CA ASN A 240 -9.25 10.84 -9.21
C ASN A 240 -8.96 9.50 -8.51
N PHE A 241 -8.29 8.56 -9.18
CA PHE A 241 -8.17 7.20 -8.67
C PHE A 241 -6.71 6.76 -8.63
N GLU A 242 -6.38 6.07 -7.55
CA GLU A 242 -5.32 5.10 -7.47
C GLU A 242 -5.96 3.74 -7.62
N PHE A 243 -5.74 3.10 -8.76
CA PHE A 243 -6.41 1.84 -9.09
C PHE A 243 -5.58 0.66 -8.62
N ASP A 244 -6.17 -0.21 -7.81
CA ASP A 244 -5.56 -1.49 -7.46
C ASP A 244 -6.13 -2.62 -8.31
N SER A 245 -5.29 -3.19 -9.17
CA SER A 245 -5.66 -4.25 -10.09
C SER A 245 -5.78 -5.63 -9.43
N TYR A 246 -5.01 -5.87 -8.34
CA TYR A 246 -5.06 -7.13 -7.60
C TYR A 246 -6.42 -7.33 -6.95
N TRP A 247 -6.88 -6.35 -6.16
CA TRP A 247 -8.17 -6.45 -5.47
C TRP A 247 -9.35 -6.52 -6.43
N MET A 248 -9.29 -5.81 -7.56
CA MET A 248 -10.33 -5.94 -8.58
C MET A 248 -10.33 -7.33 -9.25
N SER A 249 -9.15 -7.90 -9.50
CA SER A 249 -9.01 -9.28 -9.99
C SER A 249 -9.51 -10.30 -8.96
N ASP A 250 -9.20 -10.09 -7.69
CA ASP A 250 -9.64 -10.92 -6.57
C ASP A 250 -11.18 -10.94 -6.46
N GLY A 251 -11.80 -9.80 -6.66
CA GLY A 251 -13.26 -9.67 -6.70
C GLY A 251 -13.91 -10.17 -8.00
N GLY A 252 -13.15 -10.68 -8.98
CA GLY A 252 -13.65 -11.23 -10.24
C GLY A 252 -14.04 -10.19 -11.28
N ALA A 253 -13.52 -8.96 -11.21
CA ALA A 253 -13.80 -7.92 -12.18
C ALA A 253 -13.03 -8.13 -13.49
N ASN A 254 -13.56 -7.57 -14.59
CA ASN A 254 -12.81 -7.38 -15.82
C ASN A 254 -11.87 -6.18 -15.65
N VAL A 255 -10.65 -6.46 -15.17
CA VAL A 255 -9.65 -5.45 -14.81
C VAL A 255 -9.29 -4.54 -16.00
N PRO A 256 -8.96 -5.05 -17.21
CA PRO A 256 -8.71 -4.20 -18.37
C PRO A 256 -9.85 -3.23 -18.66
N ALA A 257 -11.10 -3.71 -18.62
CA ALA A 257 -12.27 -2.86 -18.88
C ALA A 257 -12.44 -1.75 -17.84
N LEU A 258 -12.14 -2.01 -16.57
CA LEU A 258 -12.18 -0.99 -15.51
C LEU A 258 -11.07 0.06 -15.69
N MET A 259 -9.86 -0.36 -16.03
CA MET A 259 -8.75 0.57 -16.32
C MET A 259 -9.06 1.45 -17.53
N GLU A 260 -9.62 0.89 -18.60
CA GLU A 260 -10.06 1.67 -19.78
C GLU A 260 -11.20 2.64 -19.41
N LYS A 261 -12.15 2.23 -18.56
CA LYS A 261 -13.24 3.08 -18.08
C LYS A 261 -12.73 4.26 -17.25
N LEU A 262 -11.72 4.06 -16.42
CA LEU A 262 -11.09 5.13 -15.65
C LEU A 262 -10.35 6.12 -16.57
N GLY A 263 -9.69 5.63 -17.61
CA GLY A 263 -8.92 6.45 -18.53
C GLY A 263 -7.91 7.33 -17.78
N THR A 264 -7.85 8.61 -18.12
CA THR A 264 -6.93 9.59 -17.51
C THR A 264 -7.26 9.94 -16.04
N ARG A 265 -8.39 9.46 -15.50
CA ARG A 265 -8.70 9.57 -14.07
C ARG A 265 -7.89 8.60 -13.21
N MET A 266 -7.31 7.55 -13.78
CA MET A 266 -6.35 6.68 -13.12
C MET A 266 -5.00 7.41 -13.06
N LYS A 267 -4.68 8.01 -11.91
CA LYS A 267 -3.44 8.77 -11.70
C LYS A 267 -2.31 7.90 -11.18
N LEU A 268 -2.62 6.98 -10.28
CA LEU A 268 -1.69 5.99 -9.77
C LEU A 268 -2.27 4.58 -10.00
N TRP A 269 -1.38 3.61 -10.08
CA TRP A 269 -1.72 2.20 -10.22
C TRP A 269 -0.96 1.37 -9.19
N HIS A 270 -1.69 0.70 -8.29
CA HIS A 270 -1.14 -0.37 -7.47
C HIS A 270 -1.01 -1.64 -8.32
N ILE A 271 0.24 -2.04 -8.54
CA ILE A 271 0.58 -3.23 -9.31
C ILE A 271 0.99 -4.35 -8.37
N ASN A 272 0.32 -5.48 -8.51
CA ASN A 272 0.60 -6.75 -7.87
C ASN A 272 0.47 -7.84 -8.90
N ASP A 273 1.07 -9.00 -8.65
CA ASP A 273 0.73 -10.21 -9.38
C ASP A 273 0.04 -11.21 -8.46
N ARG A 274 -0.71 -12.10 -9.04
CA ARG A 274 -1.58 -13.03 -8.34
C ARG A 274 -1.66 -14.33 -9.13
N GLY A 275 -1.58 -15.46 -8.42
CA GLY A 275 -1.69 -16.74 -9.09
C GLY A 275 -1.59 -17.95 -8.17
N CYS A 276 -1.66 -19.13 -8.77
CA CYS A 276 -1.51 -20.41 -8.11
C CYS A 276 -0.02 -20.76 -7.99
N THR A 277 0.69 -20.17 -7.01
CA THR A 277 2.15 -20.26 -6.89
C THR A 277 2.64 -21.40 -6.00
N LYS A 278 1.75 -22.05 -5.27
CA LYS A 278 2.10 -23.18 -4.37
C LYS A 278 2.65 -24.38 -5.17
N LYS A 279 3.72 -25.01 -4.67
CA LYS A 279 4.31 -26.19 -5.28
C LYS A 279 3.71 -27.47 -4.70
N GLY A 280 3.29 -28.40 -5.57
CA GLY A 280 2.68 -29.69 -5.20
C GLY A 280 3.68 -30.76 -4.76
N PRO A 281 3.17 -31.98 -4.48
CA PRO A 281 1.79 -32.46 -4.75
C PRO A 281 0.76 -31.95 -3.75
N TYR A 282 -0.50 -31.84 -4.19
CA TYR A 282 -1.62 -31.31 -3.40
C TYR A 282 -2.65 -32.38 -3.07
N MET A 283 -3.38 -32.20 -1.97
CA MET A 283 -4.48 -33.10 -1.57
C MET A 283 -5.72 -32.94 -2.47
N THR A 284 -5.89 -31.80 -3.11
CA THR A 284 -7.00 -31.49 -4.02
C THR A 284 -6.48 -30.74 -5.25
N PRO A 285 -7.19 -30.76 -6.39
CA PRO A 285 -6.82 -29.95 -7.56
C PRO A 285 -7.22 -28.48 -7.43
N ILE A 286 -7.78 -28.07 -6.29
CA ILE A 286 -8.24 -26.71 -6.03
C ILE A 286 -7.15 -25.97 -5.26
N LEU A 287 -6.59 -24.90 -5.86
CA LEU A 287 -5.62 -24.02 -5.25
C LEU A 287 -6.22 -22.63 -5.10
N GLU A 288 -5.98 -22.03 -3.94
CA GLU A 288 -6.24 -20.62 -3.75
C GLU A 288 -5.17 -19.81 -4.49
N GLN A 289 -5.62 -18.77 -5.17
CA GLN A 289 -4.72 -17.79 -5.75
C GLN A 289 -4.24 -16.83 -4.65
N ASP A 290 -3.03 -16.34 -4.81
CA ASP A 290 -2.43 -15.47 -3.80
C ASP A 290 -1.43 -14.49 -4.42
N ASP A 291 -1.00 -13.50 -3.64
CA ASP A 291 0.04 -12.54 -4.00
C ASP A 291 1.34 -13.23 -4.37
N THR A 292 2.02 -12.66 -5.35
CA THR A 292 3.40 -13.05 -5.71
C THR A 292 4.13 -11.87 -6.36
N GLU A 293 5.43 -12.02 -6.58
CA GLU A 293 6.23 -11.05 -7.32
C GLU A 293 5.75 -10.91 -8.76
N LEU A 294 5.93 -9.72 -9.33
CA LEU A 294 5.51 -9.40 -10.70
C LEU A 294 6.16 -10.35 -11.73
N GLY A 295 5.32 -10.96 -12.55
CA GLY A 295 5.68 -11.93 -13.57
C GLY A 295 5.74 -13.37 -13.09
N ASN A 296 5.48 -13.64 -11.81
CA ASN A 296 5.41 -15.00 -11.25
C ASN A 296 3.97 -15.52 -11.11
N GLY A 297 2.98 -14.67 -11.31
CA GLY A 297 1.56 -15.00 -11.19
C GLY A 297 0.90 -15.28 -12.54
N ASN A 298 -0.42 -15.07 -12.56
CA ASN A 298 -1.30 -15.36 -13.70
C ASN A 298 -2.05 -14.12 -14.22
N MET A 299 -1.77 -12.92 -13.69
CA MET A 299 -2.37 -11.70 -14.20
C MET A 299 -1.72 -11.30 -15.54
N ASP A 300 -2.50 -10.83 -16.50
CA ASP A 300 -1.98 -10.28 -17.75
C ASP A 300 -1.43 -8.87 -17.54
N LEU A 301 -0.33 -8.80 -16.80
CA LEU A 301 0.32 -7.53 -16.43
C LEU A 301 0.82 -6.76 -17.68
N ASP A 302 1.08 -7.44 -18.78
CA ASP A 302 1.53 -6.81 -20.01
C ASP A 302 0.43 -5.97 -20.63
N THR A 303 -0.79 -6.51 -20.73
CA THR A 303 -1.98 -5.76 -21.17
C THR A 303 -2.29 -4.62 -20.20
N LEU A 304 -2.26 -4.87 -18.88
CA LEU A 304 -2.53 -3.83 -17.88
C LEU A 304 -1.50 -2.69 -17.95
N SER A 305 -0.22 -3.02 -18.13
CA SER A 305 0.85 -2.02 -18.31
C SER A 305 0.64 -1.16 -19.55
N ALA A 306 0.23 -1.77 -20.68
CA ALA A 306 -0.06 -1.04 -21.89
C ALA A 306 -1.23 -0.06 -21.71
N ILE A 307 -2.29 -0.48 -21.01
CA ILE A 307 -3.44 0.39 -20.68
C ILE A 307 -3.00 1.52 -19.73
N ALA A 308 -2.20 1.23 -18.71
CA ALA A 308 -1.70 2.23 -17.78
C ALA A 308 -0.88 3.32 -18.50
N ILE A 309 0.01 2.92 -19.41
CA ILE A 309 0.79 3.85 -20.26
C ILE A 309 -0.14 4.69 -21.15
N LYS A 310 -1.11 4.06 -21.83
CA LYS A 310 -2.11 4.74 -22.67
C LYS A 310 -2.92 5.77 -21.87
N ASN A 311 -3.30 5.43 -20.63
CA ASN A 311 -4.05 6.27 -19.73
C ASN A 311 -3.20 7.37 -19.08
N LYS A 312 -1.88 7.39 -19.33
CA LYS A 312 -0.94 8.39 -18.82
C LYS A 312 -0.90 8.42 -17.30
N VAL A 313 -0.79 7.24 -16.67
CA VAL A 313 -0.62 7.17 -15.21
C VAL A 313 0.66 7.90 -14.82
N GLN A 314 0.63 8.61 -13.69
CA GLN A 314 1.76 9.37 -13.19
C GLN A 314 2.75 8.48 -12.42
N GLY A 315 2.24 7.38 -11.85
CA GLY A 315 3.08 6.44 -11.13
C GLY A 315 2.47 5.05 -11.00
N VAL A 316 3.36 4.10 -10.77
CA VAL A 316 3.04 2.69 -10.54
C VAL A 316 3.70 2.26 -9.25
N VAL A 317 2.92 1.76 -8.30
CA VAL A 317 3.33 1.43 -6.93
C VAL A 317 3.19 -0.06 -6.71
N LEU A 318 4.29 -0.73 -6.37
CA LEU A 318 4.28 -2.15 -6.01
C LEU A 318 3.66 -2.34 -4.62
N GLU A 319 2.71 -3.27 -4.52
CA GLU A 319 2.08 -3.63 -3.25
C GLU A 319 1.86 -5.15 -3.12
N THR A 320 2.91 -5.91 -2.87
CA THR A 320 2.84 -7.36 -2.60
C THR A 320 2.79 -7.62 -1.09
N HIS A 321 1.66 -8.09 -0.58
CA HIS A 321 1.42 -8.18 0.87
C HIS A 321 2.10 -9.37 1.56
N LYS A 322 2.29 -10.47 0.86
CA LYS A 322 2.75 -11.77 1.42
C LYS A 322 3.39 -12.64 0.35
N ASN A 323 3.75 -13.86 0.73
CA ASN A 323 4.38 -14.87 -0.13
C ASN A 323 5.69 -14.40 -0.79
N TRP A 324 6.38 -13.50 -0.12
CA TRP A 324 7.66 -12.99 -0.61
C TRP A 324 8.67 -14.11 -0.79
N VAL A 325 9.41 -14.07 -1.87
CA VAL A 325 10.50 -15.03 -2.14
C VAL A 325 11.44 -15.10 -0.93
N ASP A 326 11.72 -16.32 -0.46
CA ASP A 326 12.49 -16.60 0.76
C ASP A 326 11.96 -15.93 2.04
N ASN A 327 10.68 -15.54 2.08
CA ASN A 327 10.06 -14.72 3.13
C ASN A 327 10.81 -13.39 3.38
N ASP A 328 11.39 -12.83 2.33
CA ASP A 328 12.22 -11.63 2.38
C ASP A 328 11.62 -10.53 1.48
N PRO A 329 11.00 -9.49 2.06
CA PRO A 329 10.39 -8.42 1.26
C PRO A 329 11.42 -7.62 0.45
N ILE A 330 12.71 -7.55 0.88
CA ILE A 330 13.75 -6.89 0.11
C ILE A 330 14.03 -7.66 -1.18
N LYS A 331 14.11 -8.97 -1.13
CA LYS A 331 14.23 -9.80 -2.33
C LYS A 331 12.99 -9.68 -3.22
N SER A 332 11.80 -9.67 -2.62
CA SER A 332 10.54 -9.55 -3.35
C SER A 332 10.49 -8.28 -4.20
N PHE A 333 10.76 -7.11 -3.62
CA PHE A 333 10.73 -5.90 -4.43
C PHE A 333 11.93 -5.80 -5.41
N GLN A 334 13.07 -6.45 -5.14
CA GLN A 334 14.16 -6.58 -6.12
C GLN A 334 13.77 -7.46 -7.32
N VAL A 335 13.02 -8.55 -7.10
CA VAL A 335 12.50 -9.39 -8.19
C VAL A 335 11.48 -8.61 -9.02
N SER A 336 10.51 -8.00 -8.36
CA SER A 336 9.44 -7.22 -9.02
C SER A 336 9.99 -6.01 -9.77
N SER A 337 11.10 -5.40 -9.31
CA SER A 337 11.69 -4.24 -9.97
C SER A 337 12.16 -4.55 -11.40
N LYS A 338 12.60 -5.79 -11.67
CA LYS A 338 13.03 -6.21 -13.02
C LYS A 338 11.88 -6.10 -14.04
N TYR A 339 10.67 -6.50 -13.62
CA TYR A 339 9.48 -6.31 -14.44
C TYR A 339 9.18 -4.83 -14.66
N MET A 340 9.18 -4.04 -13.58
CA MET A 340 8.91 -2.61 -13.62
C MET A 340 9.88 -1.86 -14.55
N GLN A 341 11.19 -2.15 -14.45
CA GLN A 341 12.20 -1.55 -15.30
C GLN A 341 11.98 -1.88 -16.76
N LYS A 342 11.75 -3.16 -17.09
CA LYS A 342 11.48 -3.60 -18.46
C LYS A 342 10.25 -2.92 -19.07
N LYS A 343 9.19 -2.66 -18.28
CA LYS A 343 7.93 -2.12 -18.78
C LYS A 343 7.88 -0.60 -18.85
N PHE A 344 8.51 0.09 -17.91
CA PHE A 344 8.36 1.54 -17.76
C PHE A 344 9.63 2.34 -18.08
N TYR A 345 10.80 1.70 -18.12
CA TYR A 345 12.08 2.40 -18.38
C TYR A 345 12.84 1.91 -19.63
N ASP A 346 12.79 0.63 -19.95
CA ASP A 346 13.51 0.07 -21.10
C ASP A 346 12.63 0.22 -22.38
N LYS A 347 12.64 1.42 -22.98
CA LYS A 347 12.05 1.68 -24.29
C LYS A 347 13.13 1.79 -25.36
#